data_3e84bce99f76f0a9da2841278823198a
#
_entry.id   3e84bce99f76f0a9da2841278823198a
#
_cell.length_a   1.000
_cell.length_b   1.000
_cell.length_c   1.000
_cell.angle_alpha   90.00
_cell.angle_beta   90.00
_cell.angle_gamma   90.00
#
_symmetry.space_group_name_H-M   'P 1'
#
loop_
_entity.id
_entity.type
_entity.pdbx_description
1 polymer ?
#
loop_
_entity_poly.entity_id
_entity_poly.type
_entity_poly.pdbx_seq_one_letter_code
_entity_poly.pdbx_strand_id
1 'polypeptide(L)'
;MENNNQNTELELMRSQMEDFKAQLDKQKIVNEKMIIGSMKKSMSWIKRYVYFECSLVPIIAVSWFAIKEFAHLSWLNYAFLMTMVIVSVIADYRINVSAISDADYSRNNLLTTIKKLTRMKRQRSIEMMIEMPAIVLWLLWSGI
;
A
#
# COMPACT_ATOMS: atom_id res chain seq x y z
N MET A 1 5.64 -54.73 36.28
CA MET A 1 6.32 -53.42 36.56
C MET A 1 6.56 -52.61 35.26
N GLU A 2 6.60 -53.21 34.10
CA GLU A 2 6.90 -52.59 32.80
C GLU A 2 5.75 -51.66 32.30
N ASN A 3 4.50 -52.02 32.56
CA ASN A 3 3.33 -51.30 32.10
C ASN A 3 3.12 -49.93 32.75
N ASN A 4 3.69 -49.72 33.96
CA ASN A 4 3.57 -48.42 34.67
C ASN A 4 4.57 -47.41 34.15
N ASN A 5 5.74 -47.80 33.64
CA ASN A 5 6.73 -46.93 33.05
C ASN A 5 6.28 -46.40 31.70
N GLN A 6 5.63 -47.23 30.88
CA GLN A 6 5.11 -46.82 29.58
C GLN A 6 3.97 -45.78 29.68
N ASN A 7 3.09 -45.93 30.69
CA ASN A 7 2.05 -44.93 30.93
C ASN A 7 2.62 -43.57 31.37
N THR A 8 3.67 -43.59 32.21
CA THR A 8 4.33 -42.37 32.69
C THR A 8 5.09 -41.65 31.56
N GLU A 9 5.73 -42.41 30.65
CA GLU A 9 6.40 -41.84 29.46
C GLU A 9 5.38 -41.25 28.47
N LEU A 10 4.24 -41.89 28.28
CA LEU A 10 3.16 -41.37 27.42
C LEU A 10 2.54 -40.08 27.98
N GLU A 11 2.36 -39.97 29.29
CA GLU A 11 1.88 -38.77 29.96
C GLU A 11 2.90 -37.63 29.86
N LEU A 12 4.19 -37.94 30.00
CA LEU A 12 5.27 -36.96 29.85
C LEU A 12 5.37 -36.44 28.41
N MET A 13 5.28 -37.32 27.42
CA MET A 13 5.22 -36.92 25.99
C MET A 13 4.00 -36.07 25.68
N ARG A 14 2.84 -36.38 26.27
CA ARG A 14 1.61 -35.61 26.11
C ARG A 14 1.76 -34.19 26.68
N SER A 15 2.32 -34.08 27.88
CA SER A 15 2.60 -32.77 28.50
C SER A 15 3.58 -31.95 27.66
N GLN A 16 4.65 -32.58 27.16
CA GLN A 16 5.63 -31.90 26.30
C GLN A 16 5.00 -31.44 24.98
N MET A 17 4.09 -32.22 24.42
CA MET A 17 3.39 -31.85 23.18
C MET A 17 2.40 -30.72 23.39
N GLU A 18 1.73 -30.64 24.55
CA GLU A 18 0.87 -29.51 24.94
C GLU A 18 1.67 -28.23 25.14
N ASP A 19 2.81 -28.29 25.82
CA ASP A 19 3.71 -27.16 25.99
C ASP A 19 4.28 -26.66 24.67
N PHE A 20 4.69 -27.58 23.79
CA PHE A 20 5.17 -27.25 22.45
C PHE A 20 4.08 -26.58 21.60
N LYS A 21 2.86 -27.08 21.67
CA LYS A 21 1.69 -26.50 20.99
C LYS A 21 1.38 -25.09 21.52
N ALA A 22 1.44 -24.89 22.83
CA ALA A 22 1.26 -23.58 23.46
C ALA A 22 2.35 -22.56 23.04
N GLN A 23 3.60 -23.02 22.91
CA GLN A 23 4.71 -22.19 22.41
C GLN A 23 4.54 -21.83 20.93
N LEU A 24 4.12 -22.78 20.08
CA LEU A 24 3.81 -22.53 18.66
C LEU A 24 2.68 -21.53 18.50
N ASP A 25 1.63 -21.65 19.28
CA ASP A 25 0.51 -20.71 19.24
C ASP A 25 0.92 -19.29 19.70
N LYS A 26 1.78 -19.20 20.73
CA LYS A 26 2.38 -17.91 21.12
C LYS A 26 3.24 -17.29 20.01
N GLN A 27 4.11 -18.09 19.39
CA GLN A 27 4.95 -17.60 18.28
C GLN A 27 4.10 -17.14 17.10
N LYS A 28 3.04 -17.87 16.77
CA LYS A 28 2.12 -17.49 15.70
C LYS A 28 1.44 -16.15 15.98
N ILE A 29 0.96 -15.93 17.21
CA ILE A 29 0.33 -14.68 17.63
C ILE A 29 1.33 -13.50 17.55
N VAL A 30 2.56 -13.70 18.00
CA VAL A 30 3.62 -12.67 17.95
C VAL A 30 3.96 -12.33 16.50
N ASN A 31 4.10 -13.34 15.65
CA ASN A 31 4.41 -13.17 14.24
C ASN A 31 3.29 -12.43 13.49
N GLU A 32 2.02 -12.79 13.74
CA GLU A 32 0.87 -12.08 13.19
C GLU A 32 0.83 -10.61 13.63
N LYS A 33 1.09 -10.31 14.91
CA LYS A 33 1.17 -8.93 15.42
C LYS A 33 2.27 -8.12 14.74
N MET A 34 3.45 -8.72 14.54
CA MET A 34 4.57 -8.06 13.87
C MET A 34 4.24 -7.76 12.40
N ILE A 35 3.62 -8.69 11.70
CA ILE A 35 3.19 -8.51 10.31
C ILE A 35 2.16 -7.38 10.21
N ILE A 36 1.12 -7.40 11.04
CA ILE A 36 0.09 -6.36 11.08
C ILE A 36 0.70 -4.99 11.41
N GLY A 37 1.61 -4.93 12.39
CA GLY A 37 2.30 -3.70 12.77
C GLY A 37 3.15 -3.12 11.63
N SER A 38 3.89 -3.97 10.92
CA SER A 38 4.69 -3.59 9.76
C SER A 38 3.81 -3.08 8.61
N MET A 39 2.70 -3.78 8.32
CA MET A 39 1.74 -3.38 7.29
C MET A 39 1.10 -2.02 7.62
N LYS A 40 0.68 -1.81 8.87
CA LYS A 40 0.10 -0.55 9.34
C LYS A 40 1.09 0.61 9.24
N LYS A 41 2.35 0.38 9.60
CA LYS A 41 3.42 1.38 9.48
C LYS A 41 3.68 1.77 8.02
N SER A 42 3.79 0.78 7.13
CA SER A 42 3.98 1.02 5.70
C SER A 42 2.80 1.79 5.09
N MET A 43 1.57 1.44 5.49
CA MET A 43 0.37 2.09 4.98
C MET A 43 0.21 3.53 5.49
N SER A 44 0.59 3.80 6.75
CA SER A 44 0.62 5.16 7.30
C SER A 44 1.57 6.06 6.50
N TRP A 45 2.72 5.53 6.08
CA TRP A 45 3.67 6.25 5.24
C TRP A 45 3.10 6.56 3.85
N ILE A 46 2.43 5.59 3.23
CA ILE A 46 1.77 5.76 1.93
C ILE A 46 0.66 6.84 2.00
N LYS A 47 -0.18 6.78 3.04
CA LYS A 47 -1.22 7.81 3.25
C LYS A 47 -0.61 9.21 3.37
N ARG A 48 0.48 9.35 4.13
CA ARG A 48 1.21 10.63 4.29
C ARG A 48 1.77 11.13 2.97
N TYR A 49 2.30 10.23 2.15
CA TYR A 49 2.82 10.54 0.82
C TYR A 49 1.72 11.11 -0.09
N VAL A 50 0.55 10.46 -0.14
CA VAL A 50 -0.59 10.94 -0.94
C VAL A 50 -1.07 12.31 -0.47
N TYR A 51 -1.15 12.56 0.84
CA TYR A 51 -1.50 13.90 1.35
C TYR A 51 -0.45 14.96 0.98
N PHE A 52 0.82 14.60 1.02
CA PHE A 52 1.89 15.48 0.56
C PHE A 52 1.75 15.80 -0.94
N GLU A 53 1.47 14.81 -1.76
CA GLU A 53 1.21 14.94 -3.20
C GLU A 53 0.03 15.86 -3.47
N CYS A 54 -1.09 15.69 -2.76
CA CYS A 54 -2.24 16.60 -2.84
C CYS A 54 -1.84 18.05 -2.51
N SER A 55 -0.95 18.27 -1.55
CA SER A 55 -0.49 19.61 -1.17
C SER A 55 0.43 20.25 -2.21
N LEU A 56 1.06 19.45 -3.07
CA LEU A 56 1.90 19.96 -4.18
C LEU A 56 1.10 20.44 -5.38
N VAL A 57 -0.14 19.98 -5.57
CA VAL A 57 -0.98 20.34 -6.72
C VAL A 57 -1.07 21.86 -6.93
N PRO A 58 -1.38 22.70 -5.93
CA PRO A 58 -1.43 24.15 -6.13
C PRO A 58 -0.07 24.74 -6.50
N ILE A 59 1.01 24.20 -5.96
CA ILE A 59 2.37 24.66 -6.29
C ILE A 59 2.69 24.35 -7.75
N ILE A 60 2.36 23.14 -8.22
CA ILE A 60 2.51 22.74 -9.62
C ILE A 60 1.67 23.63 -10.53
N ALA A 61 0.41 23.92 -10.15
CA ALA A 61 -0.47 24.77 -10.94
C ALA A 61 0.10 26.18 -11.15
N VAL A 62 0.59 26.81 -10.07
CA VAL A 62 1.18 28.16 -10.13
C VAL A 62 2.49 28.15 -10.91
N SER A 63 3.37 27.19 -10.64
CA SER A 63 4.66 27.08 -11.34
C SER A 63 4.48 26.85 -12.83
N TRP A 64 3.55 25.95 -13.20
CA TRP A 64 3.27 25.66 -14.61
C TRP A 64 2.57 26.81 -15.33
N PHE A 65 1.74 27.55 -14.63
CA PHE A 65 1.16 28.78 -15.17
C PHE A 65 2.25 29.81 -15.51
N ALA A 66 3.23 30.01 -14.64
CA ALA A 66 4.36 30.90 -14.89
C ALA A 66 5.19 30.42 -16.11
N ILE A 67 5.46 29.11 -16.20
CA ILE A 67 6.19 28.53 -17.34
C ILE A 67 5.40 28.71 -18.66
N LYS A 68 4.07 28.52 -18.62
CA LYS A 68 3.20 28.73 -19.78
C LYS A 68 3.31 30.13 -20.31
N GLU A 69 3.27 31.15 -19.46
CA GLU A 69 3.41 32.56 -19.85
C GLU A 69 4.79 32.85 -20.42
N PHE A 70 5.85 32.37 -19.77
CA PHE A 70 7.25 32.59 -20.19
C PHE A 70 7.59 31.90 -21.50
N ALA A 71 7.12 30.66 -21.71
CA ALA A 71 7.36 29.86 -22.90
C ALA A 71 6.32 30.05 -24.01
N HIS A 72 5.33 30.94 -23.83
CA HIS A 72 4.22 31.18 -24.77
C HIS A 72 3.45 29.92 -25.15
N LEU A 73 3.29 28.98 -24.20
CA LEU A 73 2.56 27.73 -24.44
C LEU A 73 1.05 27.96 -24.57
N SER A 74 0.40 27.13 -25.36
CA SER A 74 -1.04 27.17 -25.57
C SER A 74 -1.82 26.85 -24.27
N TRP A 75 -2.97 27.49 -24.09
CA TRP A 75 -3.93 27.17 -23.03
C TRP A 75 -4.38 25.71 -23.04
N LEU A 76 -4.45 25.08 -24.21
CA LEU A 76 -4.76 23.66 -24.34
C LEU A 76 -3.68 22.78 -23.69
N ASN A 77 -2.42 23.14 -23.86
CA ASN A 77 -1.29 22.42 -23.26
C ASN A 77 -1.35 22.50 -21.72
N TYR A 78 -1.62 23.70 -21.17
CA TYR A 78 -1.82 23.89 -19.73
C TYR A 78 -3.00 23.08 -19.19
N ALA A 79 -4.17 23.16 -19.85
CA ALA A 79 -5.37 22.45 -19.45
C ALA A 79 -5.18 20.92 -19.46
N PHE A 80 -4.50 20.39 -20.48
CA PHE A 80 -4.22 18.97 -20.59
C PHE A 80 -3.34 18.47 -19.44
N LEU A 81 -2.24 19.18 -19.15
CA LEU A 81 -1.35 18.82 -18.05
C LEU A 81 -2.08 18.88 -16.70
N MET A 82 -2.83 19.93 -16.44
CA MET A 82 -3.59 20.08 -15.20
C MET A 82 -4.64 18.97 -15.04
N THR A 83 -5.29 18.58 -16.12
CA THR A 83 -6.24 17.46 -16.10
C THR A 83 -5.53 16.16 -15.75
N MET A 84 -4.37 15.88 -16.34
CA MET A 84 -3.57 14.70 -16.01
C MET A 84 -3.17 14.67 -14.54
N VAL A 85 -2.64 15.78 -14.01
CA VAL A 85 -2.24 15.87 -12.60
C VAL A 85 -3.43 15.63 -11.66
N ILE A 86 -4.59 16.22 -11.95
CA ILE A 86 -5.79 16.04 -11.12
C ILE A 86 -6.28 14.60 -11.17
N VAL A 87 -6.31 13.97 -12.35
CA VAL A 87 -6.74 12.57 -12.51
C VAL A 87 -5.78 11.64 -11.77
N SER A 88 -4.47 11.84 -11.88
CA SER A 88 -3.44 11.07 -11.17
C SER A 88 -3.63 11.14 -9.66
N VAL A 89 -3.75 12.34 -9.09
CA VAL A 89 -3.95 12.53 -7.65
C VAL A 89 -5.26 11.90 -7.16
N ILE A 90 -6.35 11.98 -7.93
CA ILE A 90 -7.63 11.34 -7.58
C ILE A 90 -7.47 9.80 -7.61
N ALA A 91 -6.78 9.26 -8.60
CA ALA A 91 -6.53 7.84 -8.72
C ALA A 91 -5.67 7.33 -7.55
N ASP A 92 -4.57 8.01 -7.25
CA ASP A 92 -3.71 7.69 -6.10
C ASP A 92 -4.45 7.78 -4.77
N TYR A 93 -5.28 8.78 -4.57
CA TYR A 93 -6.13 8.87 -3.37
C TYR A 93 -7.09 7.68 -3.26
N ARG A 94 -7.78 7.32 -4.34
CA ARG A 94 -8.70 6.17 -4.36
C ARG A 94 -7.99 4.84 -4.13
N ILE A 95 -6.84 4.64 -4.76
CA ILE A 95 -6.08 3.39 -4.67
C ILE A 95 -5.45 3.24 -3.28
N ASN A 96 -4.85 4.30 -2.75
CA ASN A 96 -3.98 4.21 -1.58
C ASN A 96 -4.68 4.59 -0.27
N VAL A 97 -5.67 5.48 -0.28
CA VAL A 97 -6.32 5.98 0.94
C VAL A 97 -7.68 5.34 1.15
N SER A 98 -8.52 5.29 0.11
CA SER A 98 -9.90 4.82 0.22
C SER A 98 -10.03 3.29 0.25
N ALA A 99 -9.05 2.56 -0.31
CA ALA A 99 -9.16 1.12 -0.48
C ALA A 99 -8.97 0.30 0.81
N ILE A 100 -8.31 0.85 1.83
CA ILE A 100 -8.00 0.14 3.09
C ILE A 100 -8.42 0.97 4.29
N SER A 101 -9.35 0.42 5.08
CA SER A 101 -9.74 0.94 6.39
C SER A 101 -8.84 0.41 7.50
N ASP A 102 -8.76 1.14 8.61
CA ASP A 102 -8.04 0.68 9.81
C ASP A 102 -8.65 -0.62 10.40
N ALA A 103 -9.94 -0.87 10.15
CA ALA A 103 -10.61 -2.12 10.51
C ALA A 103 -10.11 -3.35 9.72
N ASP A 104 -9.56 -3.15 8.53
CA ASP A 104 -9.01 -4.24 7.70
C ASP A 104 -7.75 -4.87 8.31
N TYR A 105 -7.06 -4.19 9.23
CA TYR A 105 -5.88 -4.72 9.94
C TYR A 105 -6.24 -5.58 11.15
N SER A 106 -7.51 -5.98 11.30
CA SER A 106 -7.90 -6.93 12.33
C SER A 106 -7.35 -8.32 12.04
N ARG A 107 -6.99 -9.06 13.12
CA ARG A 107 -6.43 -10.41 13.06
C ARG A 107 -7.25 -11.39 12.19
N ASN A 108 -8.57 -11.24 12.21
CA ASN A 108 -9.48 -12.14 11.49
C ASN A 108 -9.49 -11.91 9.96
N ASN A 109 -8.93 -10.80 9.48
CA ASN A 109 -8.98 -10.36 8.08
C ASN A 109 -7.60 -10.29 7.39
N LEU A 110 -6.56 -10.91 7.98
CA LEU A 110 -5.19 -10.82 7.46
C LEU A 110 -5.08 -11.23 5.97
N LEU A 111 -5.72 -12.34 5.59
CA LEU A 111 -5.74 -12.82 4.20
C LEU A 111 -6.44 -11.82 3.26
N THR A 112 -7.53 -11.23 3.72
CA THR A 112 -8.27 -10.21 2.96
C THR A 112 -7.43 -8.95 2.78
N THR A 113 -6.72 -8.54 3.84
CA THR A 113 -5.82 -7.39 3.80
C THR A 113 -4.65 -7.62 2.83
N ILE A 114 -4.04 -8.80 2.85
CA ILE A 114 -2.97 -9.15 1.90
C ILE A 114 -3.48 -9.11 0.45
N LYS A 115 -4.67 -9.65 0.17
CA LYS A 115 -5.29 -9.58 -1.16
C LYS A 115 -5.54 -8.13 -1.59
N LYS A 116 -6.04 -7.29 -0.70
CA LYS A 116 -6.24 -5.84 -0.97
C LYS A 116 -4.92 -5.15 -1.30
N LEU A 117 -3.87 -5.38 -0.51
CA LEU A 117 -2.53 -4.82 -0.75
C LEU A 117 -1.92 -5.26 -2.08
N THR A 118 -2.08 -6.54 -2.44
CA THR A 118 -1.61 -7.06 -3.73
C THR A 118 -2.37 -6.40 -4.88
N ARG A 119 -3.68 -6.21 -4.73
CA ARG A 119 -4.50 -5.50 -5.72
C ARG A 119 -4.06 -4.03 -5.87
N MET A 120 -3.80 -3.33 -4.76
CA MET A 120 -3.29 -1.96 -4.80
C MET A 120 -1.95 -1.87 -5.53
N LYS A 121 -1.01 -2.75 -5.21
CA LYS A 121 0.29 -2.81 -5.91
C LYS A 121 0.10 -2.98 -7.42
N ARG A 122 -0.80 -3.86 -7.84
CA ARG A 122 -1.11 -4.09 -9.26
C ARG A 122 -1.74 -2.87 -9.90
N GLN A 123 -2.71 -2.23 -9.24
CA GLN A 123 -3.37 -1.03 -9.76
C GLN A 123 -2.38 0.11 -9.95
N ARG A 124 -1.50 0.34 -8.98
CA ARG A 124 -0.43 1.34 -9.07
C ARG A 124 0.58 1.06 -10.19
N SER A 125 0.89 -0.21 -10.45
CA SER A 125 1.74 -0.58 -11.58
C SER A 125 1.07 -0.29 -12.92
N ILE A 126 -0.24 -0.52 -13.04
CA ILE A 126 -1.01 -0.22 -14.24
C ILE A 126 -1.10 1.31 -14.46
N GLU A 127 -1.34 2.07 -13.40
CA GLU A 127 -1.37 3.54 -13.42
C GLU A 127 -0.06 4.11 -13.96
N MET A 128 1.08 3.70 -13.42
CA MET A 128 2.41 4.08 -13.94
C MET A 128 2.61 3.71 -15.42
N MET A 129 2.12 2.54 -15.83
CA MET A 129 2.22 2.09 -17.23
C MET A 129 1.41 2.97 -18.20
N ILE A 130 0.35 3.61 -17.73
CA ILE A 130 -0.49 4.52 -18.53
C ILE A 130 0.07 5.94 -18.48
N GLU A 131 0.49 6.40 -17.31
CA GLU A 131 0.99 7.78 -17.11
C GLU A 131 2.29 8.05 -17.83
N MET A 132 3.24 7.12 -17.79
CA MET A 132 4.55 7.30 -18.42
C MET A 132 4.45 7.55 -19.94
N PRO A 133 3.74 6.74 -20.75
CA PRO A 133 3.55 7.03 -22.17
C PRO A 133 2.79 8.33 -22.42
N ALA A 134 1.80 8.66 -21.57
CA ALA A 134 1.03 9.88 -21.71
C ALA A 134 1.88 11.13 -21.49
N ILE A 135 2.80 11.12 -20.50
CA ILE A 135 3.77 12.19 -20.27
C ILE A 135 4.72 12.33 -21.45
N VAL A 136 5.24 11.21 -21.99
CA VAL A 136 6.13 11.24 -23.14
C VAL A 136 5.44 11.83 -24.39
N LEU A 137 4.20 11.40 -24.67
CA LEU A 137 3.41 11.94 -25.78
C LEU A 137 3.12 13.44 -25.58
N TRP A 138 2.83 13.85 -24.36
CA TRP A 138 2.62 15.26 -24.05
C TRP A 138 3.89 16.11 -24.24
N LEU A 139 5.06 15.61 -23.82
CA LEU A 139 6.34 16.29 -24.05
C LEU A 139 6.63 16.46 -25.54
N LEU A 140 6.41 15.42 -26.34
CA LEU A 140 6.58 15.48 -27.80
C LEU A 140 5.61 16.48 -28.45
N TRP A 141 4.37 16.54 -27.94
CA TRP A 141 3.38 17.48 -28.47
C TRP A 141 3.66 18.94 -28.05
N SER A 142 4.18 19.16 -26.86
CA SER A 142 4.54 20.51 -26.38
C SER A 142 5.80 21.08 -27.05
N GLY A 143 6.57 20.26 -27.77
CA GLY A 143 7.76 20.72 -28.50
C GLY A 143 8.97 20.99 -27.60
N ILE A 144 8.99 20.38 -26.40
CA ILE A 144 10.09 20.44 -25.44
C ILE A 144 10.96 19.22 -25.58
#